data_f87562a6e23b513d5a1c60667c5d9fdd
#
_entry.id   f87562a6e23b513d5a1c60667c5d9fdd
#
_cell.length_a   1.000
_cell.length_b   1.000
_cell.length_c   1.000
_cell.angle_alpha   90.00
_cell.angle_beta   90.00
_cell.angle_gamma   90.00
#
_symmetry.space_group_name_H-M   'P 1'
#
loop_
_entity.id
_entity.type
_entity.pdbx_description
1 polymer ?
#
loop_
_entity_poly.entity_id
_entity_poly.type
_entity_poly.pdbx_seq_one_letter_code
_entity_poly.pdbx_strand_id
1 'polypeptide(L)'
;MREIVFDTETTGLERLEDRIIEIGGVEMINRFPTGRTFHKFINPQGRKVHPDALAVHGITDEQLLKEPTFAEIVDEFLKFFDGAKLVAHNAMFDLGFINAELSRLGKPEIEVERIIDTLALARRRNPMGPNSLDALCKRYGIDNSHRTLHGALLDSEILAEVYIELIGGKQTALGLSMTENSNNTNLSGDSNAIVLRQRPVPLASRISEKERAAHDALVAKMGDKAIWKKYVN
;
A
#
# COMPACT_ATOMS: atom_id res chain seq x y z
N MET A 1 -5.09 -1.52 10.22
CA MET A 1 -3.66 -1.24 10.15
C MET A 1 -3.50 0.19 9.66
N ARG A 2 -2.63 0.99 10.30
CA ARG A 2 -2.34 2.36 9.89
C ARG A 2 -1.09 2.38 9.03
N GLU A 3 -1.17 3.01 7.87
CA GLU A 3 -0.09 3.13 6.89
C GLU A 3 0.05 4.61 6.51
N ILE A 4 1.27 5.05 6.22
CA ILE A 4 1.53 6.35 5.63
C ILE A 4 2.27 6.10 4.33
N VAL A 5 1.64 6.49 3.23
CA VAL A 5 2.28 6.54 1.93
C VAL A 5 3.00 7.88 1.83
N PHE A 6 4.28 7.87 1.53
CA PHE A 6 5.09 9.09 1.57
C PHE A 6 6.12 9.11 0.46
N ASP A 7 6.60 10.30 0.18
CA ASP A 7 7.67 10.59 -0.76
C ASP A 7 8.49 11.79 -0.28
N THR A 8 9.72 11.94 -0.76
CA THR A 8 10.60 13.05 -0.41
C THR A 8 11.30 13.64 -1.63
N GLU A 9 11.43 14.97 -1.68
CA GLU A 9 12.33 15.65 -2.60
C GLU A 9 13.58 16.10 -1.86
N THR A 10 14.71 16.08 -2.56
CA THR A 10 16.03 16.33 -1.97
C THR A 10 16.85 17.30 -2.79
N THR A 11 17.87 17.92 -2.19
CA THR A 11 18.82 18.78 -2.92
C THR A 11 19.69 18.02 -3.92
N GLY A 12 19.80 16.70 -3.80
CA GLY A 12 20.60 15.82 -4.64
C GLY A 12 20.51 14.36 -4.17
N LEU A 13 21.47 13.53 -4.56
CA LEU A 13 21.39 12.07 -4.35
C LEU A 13 22.26 11.57 -3.18
N GLU A 14 23.14 12.40 -2.62
CA GLU A 14 24.13 12.00 -1.62
C GLU A 14 23.61 12.26 -0.21
N ARG A 15 22.93 11.30 0.40
CA ARG A 15 22.25 11.40 1.71
C ARG A 15 23.10 11.95 2.87
N LEU A 16 24.42 11.87 2.81
CA LEU A 16 25.31 12.43 3.84
C LEU A 16 25.56 13.93 3.64
N GLU A 17 25.49 14.41 2.41
CA GLU A 17 25.75 15.80 2.04
C GLU A 17 24.47 16.56 1.70
N ASP A 18 23.56 15.92 1.00
CA ASP A 18 22.31 16.50 0.56
C ASP A 18 21.25 16.50 1.66
N ARG A 19 20.21 17.28 1.47
CA ARG A 19 19.19 17.57 2.46
C ARG A 19 17.81 17.31 1.86
N ILE A 20 16.86 16.94 2.70
CA ILE A 20 15.45 16.90 2.33
C ILE A 20 14.94 18.35 2.19
N ILE A 21 14.18 18.62 1.13
CA ILE A 21 13.58 19.92 0.84
C ILE A 21 12.06 19.88 0.74
N GLU A 22 11.47 18.71 0.57
CA GLU A 22 10.02 18.51 0.65
C GLU A 22 9.72 17.12 1.21
N ILE A 23 8.68 17.02 2.05
CA ILE A 23 8.11 15.75 2.49
C ILE A 23 6.61 15.80 2.27
N GLY A 24 6.10 14.81 1.54
CA GLY A 24 4.69 14.53 1.41
C GLY A 24 4.31 13.22 2.08
N GLY A 25 3.13 13.15 2.67
CA GLY A 25 2.63 11.92 3.26
C GLY A 25 1.10 11.88 3.33
N VAL A 26 0.54 10.73 3.01
CA VAL A 26 -0.92 10.48 3.02
C VAL A 26 -1.21 9.34 3.99
N GLU A 27 -2.09 9.61 4.95
CA GLU A 27 -2.52 8.59 5.90
C GLU A 27 -3.56 7.67 5.30
N MET A 28 -3.35 6.38 5.48
CA MET A 28 -4.30 5.33 5.13
C MET A 28 -4.65 4.47 6.36
N ILE A 29 -5.90 4.10 6.49
CA ILE A 29 -6.36 3.11 7.47
C ILE A 29 -7.06 1.98 6.72
N ASN A 30 -6.55 0.76 6.88
CA ASN A 30 -7.09 -0.43 6.22
C ASN A 30 -7.24 -0.26 4.69
N ARG A 31 -6.26 0.34 4.03
CA ARG A 31 -6.18 0.63 2.58
C ARG A 31 -7.10 1.76 2.10
N PHE A 32 -7.67 2.54 3.00
CA PHE A 32 -8.50 3.70 2.63
C PHE A 32 -7.81 4.98 3.08
N PRO A 33 -7.62 5.97 2.19
CA PRO A 33 -7.16 7.29 2.58
C PRO A 33 -8.10 7.92 3.60
N THR A 34 -7.55 8.51 4.65
CA THR A 34 -8.33 9.17 5.71
C THR A 34 -8.59 10.65 5.42
N GLY A 35 -7.91 11.20 4.42
CA GLY A 35 -7.88 12.64 4.13
C GLY A 35 -6.87 13.41 4.99
N ARG A 36 -6.19 12.76 5.94
CA ARG A 36 -5.09 13.39 6.68
C ARG A 36 -3.80 13.30 5.88
N THR A 37 -3.14 14.43 5.71
CA THR A 37 -1.87 14.54 4.99
C THR A 37 -0.81 15.23 5.84
N PHE A 38 0.43 14.98 5.50
CA PHE A 38 1.60 15.75 5.96
C PHE A 38 2.25 16.35 4.73
N HIS A 39 2.48 17.67 4.74
CA HIS A 39 3.16 18.33 3.63
C HIS A 39 3.99 19.49 4.16
N LYS A 40 5.30 19.45 3.93
CA LYS A 40 6.24 20.49 4.34
C LYS A 40 7.30 20.70 3.28
N PHE A 41 7.53 21.96 2.93
CA PHE A 41 8.79 22.39 2.36
C PHE A 41 9.80 22.64 3.47
N ILE A 42 11.08 22.41 3.21
CA ILE A 42 12.12 22.39 4.23
C ILE A 42 13.34 23.18 3.75
N ASN A 43 13.79 24.10 4.58
CA ASN A 43 15.01 24.84 4.34
C ASN A 43 16.25 23.93 4.49
N PRO A 44 17.06 23.76 3.44
CA PRO A 44 18.23 22.88 3.45
C PRO A 44 19.44 23.49 4.17
N GLN A 45 19.28 24.61 4.87
CA GLN A 45 20.32 25.28 5.66
C GLN A 45 21.59 25.62 4.85
N GLY A 46 21.42 26.17 3.66
CA GLY A 46 22.51 26.61 2.79
C GLY A 46 23.02 25.56 1.81
N ARG A 47 22.57 24.30 1.89
CA ARG A 47 22.83 23.32 0.82
C ARG A 47 22.06 23.72 -0.42
N LYS A 48 22.76 23.85 -1.55
CA LYS A 48 22.18 24.24 -2.84
C LYS A 48 21.50 23.05 -3.51
N VAL A 49 20.41 23.33 -4.18
CA VAL A 49 19.71 22.34 -5.01
C VAL A 49 20.56 22.04 -6.25
N HIS A 50 20.85 20.76 -6.48
CA HIS A 50 21.59 20.33 -7.65
C HIS A 50 20.74 20.56 -8.92
N PRO A 51 21.37 21.00 -10.05
CA PRO A 51 20.61 21.26 -11.28
C PRO A 51 19.76 20.07 -11.78
N ASP A 52 20.26 18.85 -11.62
CA ASP A 52 19.52 17.65 -12.02
C ASP A 52 18.29 17.41 -11.13
N ALA A 53 18.39 17.66 -9.83
CA ALA A 53 17.28 17.59 -8.89
C ALA A 53 16.25 18.69 -9.19
N LEU A 54 16.71 19.93 -9.42
CA LEU A 54 15.86 21.04 -9.82
C LEU A 54 15.06 20.73 -11.10
N ALA A 55 15.68 20.07 -12.07
CA ALA A 55 15.01 19.69 -13.32
C ALA A 55 13.88 18.66 -13.09
N VAL A 56 13.94 17.88 -12.01
CA VAL A 56 12.93 16.86 -11.64
C VAL A 56 11.76 17.47 -10.88
N HIS A 57 12.02 18.17 -9.78
CA HIS A 57 10.97 18.66 -8.87
C HIS A 57 10.66 20.17 -9.02
N GLY A 58 11.55 20.97 -9.65
CA GLY A 58 11.33 22.39 -9.92
C GLY A 58 11.40 23.32 -8.71
N ILE A 59 11.76 22.81 -7.52
CA ILE A 59 11.84 23.59 -6.28
C ILE A 59 13.16 24.36 -6.25
N THR A 60 13.09 25.70 -6.21
CA THR A 60 14.27 26.55 -6.24
C THR A 60 14.80 26.87 -4.85
N ASP A 61 16.10 27.21 -4.77
CA ASP A 61 16.71 27.68 -3.53
C ASP A 61 15.94 28.86 -2.91
N GLU A 62 15.44 29.79 -3.73
CA GLU A 62 14.71 30.98 -3.28
C GLU A 62 13.40 30.66 -2.59
N GLN A 63 12.69 29.64 -3.07
CA GLN A 63 11.45 29.16 -2.45
C GLN A 63 11.71 28.61 -1.05
N LEU A 64 12.84 27.94 -0.84
CA LEU A 64 13.19 27.29 0.41
C LEU A 64 13.76 28.23 1.49
N LEU A 65 14.17 29.46 1.14
CA LEU A 65 14.78 30.39 2.09
C LEU A 65 13.92 30.73 3.31
N LYS A 66 12.61 30.74 3.13
CA LYS A 66 11.65 31.12 4.20
C LYS A 66 10.98 29.92 4.86
N GLU A 67 11.27 28.74 4.37
CA GLU A 67 10.67 27.50 4.89
C GLU A 67 11.36 27.09 6.21
N PRO A 68 10.67 26.37 7.09
CA PRO A 68 11.24 25.85 8.32
C PRO A 68 12.35 24.84 8.02
N THR A 69 13.32 24.73 8.91
CA THR A 69 14.33 23.68 8.88
C THR A 69 13.74 22.34 9.33
N PHE A 70 14.41 21.24 9.01
CA PHE A 70 13.97 19.92 9.48
C PHE A 70 13.92 19.85 11.02
N ALA A 71 14.80 20.53 11.71
CA ALA A 71 14.81 20.62 13.18
C ALA A 71 13.51 21.23 13.76
N GLU A 72 12.94 22.21 13.03
CA GLU A 72 11.70 22.89 13.47
C GLU A 72 10.45 22.05 13.23
N ILE A 73 10.46 21.13 12.27
CA ILE A 73 9.30 20.30 11.93
C ILE A 73 9.39 18.87 12.47
N VAL A 74 10.55 18.45 12.99
CA VAL A 74 10.82 17.04 13.32
C VAL A 74 9.82 16.45 14.32
N ASP A 75 9.36 17.21 15.29
CA ASP A 75 8.40 16.69 16.28
C ASP A 75 6.99 16.51 15.68
N GLU A 76 6.58 17.38 14.74
CA GLU A 76 5.35 17.20 13.96
C GLU A 76 5.48 16.00 13.02
N PHE A 77 6.63 15.87 12.35
CA PHE A 77 6.96 14.73 11.51
C PHE A 77 6.87 13.42 12.30
N LEU A 78 7.60 13.30 13.40
CA LEU A 78 7.60 12.09 14.23
C LEU A 78 6.20 11.74 14.72
N LYS A 79 5.41 12.73 15.16
CA LYS A 79 4.03 12.52 15.61
C LYS A 79 3.12 11.99 14.49
N PHE A 80 3.29 12.49 13.26
CA PHE A 80 2.48 12.04 12.12
C PHE A 80 2.85 10.62 11.69
N PHE A 81 4.15 10.29 11.69
CA PHE A 81 4.67 9.01 11.23
C PHE A 81 4.69 7.91 12.31
N ASP A 82 4.40 8.26 13.59
CA ASP A 82 4.45 7.32 14.70
C ASP A 82 3.49 6.14 14.55
N GLY A 83 3.96 4.94 14.93
CA GLY A 83 3.15 3.71 14.98
C GLY A 83 2.60 3.22 13.63
N ALA A 84 2.91 3.88 12.49
CA ALA A 84 2.46 3.48 11.17
C ALA A 84 3.47 2.58 10.46
N LYS A 85 2.99 1.75 9.51
CA LYS A 85 3.84 1.23 8.43
C LYS A 85 4.05 2.34 7.41
N LEU A 86 5.24 2.43 6.86
CA LEU A 86 5.66 3.49 5.95
C LEU A 86 5.83 2.93 4.56
N VAL A 87 5.12 3.48 3.60
CA VAL A 87 5.04 2.98 2.23
C VAL A 87 5.66 4.03 1.30
N ALA A 88 6.69 3.65 0.54
CA ALA A 88 7.30 4.53 -0.45
C ALA A 88 7.74 3.76 -1.69
N HIS A 89 8.05 4.46 -2.78
CA HIS A 89 8.51 3.87 -4.03
C HIS A 89 10.03 3.97 -4.16
N ASN A 90 10.75 2.84 -4.09
CA ASN A 90 12.19 2.79 -3.85
C ASN A 90 12.56 3.30 -2.46
N ALA A 91 11.80 2.85 -1.49
CA ALA A 91 11.71 3.37 -0.13
C ALA A 91 13.04 3.48 0.63
N MET A 92 14.08 2.75 0.22
CA MET A 92 15.40 2.83 0.87
C MET A 92 16.12 4.15 0.57
N PHE A 93 15.74 4.83 -0.51
CA PHE A 93 16.21 6.18 -0.80
C PHE A 93 15.67 7.17 0.23
N ASP A 94 14.36 7.27 0.37
CA ASP A 94 13.68 8.20 1.28
C ASP A 94 14.03 7.90 2.74
N LEU A 95 13.99 6.63 3.13
CA LEU A 95 14.38 6.21 4.47
C LEU A 95 15.82 6.64 4.81
N GLY A 96 16.73 6.49 3.85
CA GLY A 96 18.13 6.88 4.04
C GLY A 96 18.29 8.38 4.31
N PHE A 97 17.54 9.23 3.58
CA PHE A 97 17.53 10.67 3.79
C PHE A 97 16.87 11.07 5.11
N ILE A 98 15.72 10.49 5.44
CA ILE A 98 15.02 10.74 6.70
C ILE A 98 15.91 10.35 7.89
N ASN A 99 16.54 9.19 7.85
CA ASN A 99 17.42 8.75 8.93
C ASN A 99 18.67 9.62 9.04
N ALA A 100 19.21 10.10 7.93
CA ALA A 100 20.30 11.08 7.98
C ALA A 100 19.88 12.40 8.65
N GLU A 101 18.69 12.93 8.37
CA GLU A 101 18.18 14.12 9.04
C GLU A 101 17.90 13.87 10.54
N LEU A 102 17.30 12.74 10.89
CA LEU A 102 17.07 12.35 12.29
C LEU A 102 18.37 12.19 13.05
N SER A 103 19.38 11.54 12.47
CA SER A 103 20.70 11.33 13.05
C SER A 103 21.43 12.67 13.32
N ARG A 104 21.32 13.64 12.40
CA ARG A 104 21.87 15.01 12.62
C ARG A 104 21.28 15.70 13.85
N LEU A 105 20.06 15.34 14.24
CA LEU A 105 19.36 15.86 15.42
C LEU A 105 19.47 14.96 16.65
N GLY A 106 20.23 13.86 16.58
CA GLY A 106 20.34 12.90 17.67
C GLY A 106 19.03 12.18 18.00
N LYS A 107 18.10 12.14 17.03
CA LYS A 107 16.82 11.42 17.17
C LYS A 107 16.99 9.95 16.72
N PRO A 108 16.19 9.01 17.26
CA PRO A 108 16.24 7.62 16.84
C PRO A 108 15.84 7.47 15.36
N GLU A 109 16.54 6.58 14.68
CA GLU A 109 16.26 6.25 13.28
C GLU A 109 14.95 5.45 13.16
N ILE A 110 14.34 5.53 11.98
CA ILE A 110 13.19 4.71 11.62
C ILE A 110 13.69 3.33 11.18
N GLU A 111 13.13 2.29 11.79
CA GLU A 111 13.48 0.89 11.52
C GLU A 111 13.00 0.44 10.14
N VAL A 112 13.85 -0.34 9.45
CA VAL A 112 13.56 -0.87 8.09
C VAL A 112 12.34 -1.79 8.10
N GLU A 113 12.06 -2.46 9.21
CA GLU A 113 10.92 -3.35 9.41
C GLU A 113 9.57 -2.64 9.33
N ARG A 114 9.57 -1.32 9.49
CA ARG A 114 8.39 -0.48 9.30
C ARG A 114 8.12 -0.15 7.83
N ILE A 115 9.07 -0.40 6.94
CA ILE A 115 9.02 0.04 5.54
C ILE A 115 8.36 -1.00 4.64
N ILE A 116 7.54 -0.51 3.74
CA ILE A 116 6.97 -1.25 2.61
C ILE A 116 7.46 -0.58 1.32
N ASP A 117 8.32 -1.27 0.58
CA ASP A 117 8.82 -0.78 -0.70
C ASP A 117 7.94 -1.24 -1.85
N THR A 118 7.20 -0.29 -2.45
CA THR A 118 6.29 -0.56 -3.56
C THR A 118 7.02 -0.92 -4.85
N LEU A 119 8.26 -0.46 -5.06
CA LEU A 119 9.09 -0.87 -6.19
C LEU A 119 9.43 -2.36 -6.10
N ALA A 120 9.77 -2.84 -4.91
CA ALA A 120 10.02 -4.26 -4.67
C ALA A 120 8.74 -5.09 -4.87
N LEU A 121 7.56 -4.58 -4.44
CA LEU A 121 6.27 -5.23 -4.70
C LEU A 121 5.96 -5.27 -6.20
N ALA A 122 6.16 -4.15 -6.91
CA ALA A 122 5.91 -4.04 -8.35
C ALA A 122 6.81 -4.99 -9.15
N ARG A 123 8.10 -5.06 -8.83
CA ARG A 123 9.05 -5.98 -9.48
C ARG A 123 8.68 -7.46 -9.28
N ARG A 124 8.17 -7.84 -8.11
CA ARG A 124 7.68 -9.22 -7.88
C ARG A 124 6.46 -9.53 -8.74
N ARG A 125 5.57 -8.56 -8.93
CA ARG A 125 4.34 -8.73 -9.71
C ARG A 125 4.58 -8.63 -11.22
N ASN A 126 5.54 -7.80 -11.63
CA ASN A 126 5.87 -7.50 -13.03
C ASN A 126 7.40 -7.51 -13.24
N PRO A 127 8.04 -8.69 -13.23
CA PRO A 127 9.50 -8.77 -13.24
C PRO A 127 10.12 -8.29 -14.56
N MET A 128 9.39 -8.36 -15.68
CA MET A 128 9.87 -8.02 -17.01
C MET A 128 9.44 -6.64 -17.51
N GLY A 129 8.68 -5.87 -16.70
CA GLY A 129 8.14 -4.58 -17.13
C GLY A 129 8.80 -3.39 -16.45
N PRO A 130 8.61 -2.16 -16.99
CA PRO A 130 8.96 -0.94 -16.27
C PRO A 130 8.08 -0.81 -15.03
N ASN A 131 8.70 -0.43 -13.92
CA ASN A 131 8.06 -0.33 -12.61
C ASN A 131 8.27 1.04 -11.95
N SER A 132 8.53 2.11 -12.73
CA SER A 132 8.45 3.49 -12.24
C SER A 132 7.01 3.85 -11.88
N LEU A 133 6.82 4.88 -11.07
CA LEU A 133 5.48 5.35 -10.67
C LEU A 133 4.59 5.62 -11.89
N ASP A 134 5.11 6.34 -12.91
CA ASP A 134 4.37 6.59 -14.15
C ASP A 134 4.01 5.32 -14.93
N ALA A 135 4.94 4.36 -14.98
CA ALA A 135 4.67 3.09 -15.65
C ALA A 135 3.57 2.29 -14.92
N LEU A 136 3.52 2.37 -13.60
CA LEU A 136 2.50 1.73 -12.77
C LEU A 136 1.15 2.44 -12.94
N CYS A 137 1.12 3.79 -12.95
CA CYS A 137 -0.09 4.56 -13.25
C CYS A 137 -0.69 4.15 -14.60
N LYS A 138 0.13 4.15 -15.64
CA LYS A 138 -0.30 3.70 -16.98
C LYS A 138 -0.84 2.28 -16.99
N ARG A 139 -0.21 1.37 -16.24
CA ARG A 139 -0.62 -0.05 -16.17
C ARG A 139 -1.94 -0.24 -15.44
N TYR A 140 -2.18 0.52 -14.38
CA TYR A 140 -3.38 0.39 -13.55
C TYR A 140 -4.50 1.37 -13.94
N GLY A 141 -4.28 2.22 -14.96
CA GLY A 141 -5.26 3.21 -15.40
C GLY A 141 -5.49 4.33 -14.39
N ILE A 142 -4.45 4.68 -13.62
CA ILE A 142 -4.47 5.78 -12.66
C ILE A 142 -4.11 7.06 -13.40
N ASP A 143 -4.94 8.09 -13.26
CA ASP A 143 -4.70 9.38 -13.90
C ASP A 143 -3.61 10.16 -13.15
N ASN A 144 -2.48 10.37 -13.85
CA ASN A 144 -1.38 11.20 -13.40
C ASN A 144 -1.12 12.40 -14.34
N SER A 145 -2.12 12.80 -15.14
CA SER A 145 -1.97 13.86 -16.16
C SER A 145 -1.63 15.24 -15.57
N HIS A 146 -1.99 15.47 -14.31
CA HIS A 146 -1.70 16.71 -13.59
C HIS A 146 -0.28 16.73 -12.96
N ARG A 147 0.48 15.64 -13.06
CA ARG A 147 1.87 15.53 -12.60
C ARG A 147 2.82 16.07 -13.68
N THR A 148 3.04 17.36 -13.67
CA THR A 148 3.98 18.01 -14.62
C THR A 148 5.44 17.96 -14.14
N LEU A 149 5.64 18.05 -12.83
CA LEU A 149 6.91 17.89 -12.13
C LEU A 149 6.69 16.95 -10.94
N HIS A 150 7.76 16.44 -10.36
CA HIS A 150 7.68 15.68 -9.14
C HIS A 150 7.34 16.61 -7.97
N GLY A 151 6.53 16.14 -7.05
CA GLY A 151 6.21 16.83 -5.80
C GLY A 151 5.78 15.83 -4.77
N ALA A 152 6.41 15.88 -3.60
CA ALA A 152 6.32 14.80 -2.61
C ALA A 152 4.88 14.47 -2.17
N LEU A 153 4.01 15.48 -2.01
CA LEU A 153 2.61 15.20 -1.65
C LEU A 153 1.84 14.57 -2.81
N LEU A 154 1.95 15.13 -4.02
CA LEU A 154 1.26 14.63 -5.21
C LEU A 154 1.70 13.18 -5.53
N ASP A 155 3.01 12.92 -5.46
CA ASP A 155 3.57 11.60 -5.70
C ASP A 155 3.11 10.59 -4.64
N SER A 156 2.97 11.02 -3.39
CA SER A 156 2.38 10.21 -2.30
C SER A 156 0.90 9.88 -2.55
N GLU A 157 0.11 10.82 -3.06
CA GLU A 157 -1.30 10.61 -3.40
C GLU A 157 -1.45 9.60 -4.54
N ILE A 158 -0.70 9.78 -5.62
CA ILE A 158 -0.66 8.85 -6.76
C ILE A 158 -0.15 7.48 -6.31
N LEU A 159 0.91 7.45 -5.49
CA LEU A 159 1.47 6.21 -4.97
C LEU A 159 0.48 5.46 -4.08
N ALA A 160 -0.37 6.15 -3.32
CA ALA A 160 -1.40 5.52 -2.51
C ALA A 160 -2.39 4.72 -3.37
N GLU A 161 -2.80 5.25 -4.52
CA GLU A 161 -3.66 4.54 -5.46
C GLU A 161 -2.93 3.34 -6.10
N VAL A 162 -1.69 3.54 -6.55
CA VAL A 162 -0.84 2.47 -7.10
C VAL A 162 -0.62 1.35 -6.07
N TYR A 163 -0.35 1.72 -4.82
CA TYR A 163 -0.14 0.76 -3.74
C TYR A 163 -1.36 -0.11 -3.49
N ILE A 164 -2.57 0.49 -3.46
CA ILE A 164 -3.82 -0.28 -3.33
C ILE A 164 -3.93 -1.33 -4.44
N GLU A 165 -3.64 -0.96 -5.69
CA GLU A 165 -3.68 -1.90 -6.83
C GLU A 165 -2.59 -2.99 -6.71
N LEU A 166 -1.38 -2.62 -6.25
CA LEU A 166 -0.27 -3.57 -6.03
C LEU A 166 -0.57 -4.62 -4.97
N ILE A 167 -1.37 -4.30 -3.96
CA ILE A 167 -1.73 -5.25 -2.88
C ILE A 167 -3.04 -6.00 -3.14
N GLY A 168 -3.63 -5.88 -4.34
CA GLY A 168 -4.81 -6.62 -4.75
C GLY A 168 -6.10 -5.80 -4.86
N GLY A 169 -5.99 -4.47 -4.96
CA GLY A 169 -7.11 -3.56 -5.15
C GLY A 169 -7.91 -3.29 -3.85
N LYS A 170 -8.99 -2.52 -3.99
CA LYS A 170 -9.91 -2.18 -2.87
C LYS A 170 -10.73 -3.37 -2.37
N GLN A 171 -10.79 -4.46 -3.14
CA GLN A 171 -11.41 -5.70 -2.67
C GLN A 171 -10.46 -6.38 -1.67
N THR A 172 -10.87 -6.39 -0.40
CA THR A 172 -10.36 -7.39 0.54
C THR A 172 -10.64 -8.76 -0.08
N ALA A 173 -9.58 -9.55 -0.30
CA ALA A 173 -9.76 -10.92 -0.72
C ALA A 173 -10.73 -11.57 0.28
N LEU A 174 -11.91 -11.95 -0.18
CA LEU A 174 -12.72 -12.93 0.52
C LEU A 174 -11.83 -14.18 0.53
N GLY A 175 -11.13 -14.36 1.63
CA GLY A 175 -10.32 -15.55 1.87
C GLY A 175 -11.23 -16.76 2.01
N LEU A 176 -11.73 -17.22 0.89
CA LEU A 176 -12.18 -18.60 0.71
C LEU A 176 -10.89 -19.44 0.64
N SER A 177 -10.21 -19.57 1.77
CA SER A 177 -9.24 -20.63 1.95
C SER A 177 -10.02 -21.95 1.88
N MET A 178 -9.98 -22.55 0.69
CA MET A 178 -10.23 -23.98 0.59
C MET A 178 -9.19 -24.66 1.49
N THR A 179 -9.58 -25.05 2.67
CA THR A 179 -8.85 -26.02 3.46
C THR A 179 -8.93 -27.33 2.70
N GLU A 180 -7.96 -27.60 1.85
CA GLU A 180 -7.67 -28.97 1.46
C GLU A 180 -7.35 -29.75 2.74
N ASN A 181 -8.22 -30.69 3.06
CA ASN A 181 -7.99 -31.67 4.10
C ASN A 181 -6.75 -32.48 3.76
N SER A 182 -5.60 -32.04 4.24
CA SER A 182 -4.42 -32.89 4.34
C SER A 182 -4.33 -33.37 5.79
N ASN A 183 -4.79 -34.58 6.03
CA ASN A 183 -4.38 -35.35 7.20
C ASN A 183 -2.86 -35.38 7.24
N ASN A 184 -2.22 -34.58 8.06
CA ASN A 184 -1.00 -35.00 8.72
C ASN A 184 -0.72 -34.18 10.00
N THR A 185 -0.30 -34.92 10.98
CA THR A 185 -0.04 -34.61 12.37
C THR A 185 1.10 -33.63 12.61
N ASN A 186 0.92 -32.83 13.68
CA ASN A 186 1.95 -32.19 14.53
C ASN A 186 2.76 -31.06 13.95
N LEU A 187 2.46 -29.83 14.42
CA LEU A 187 3.43 -28.99 15.12
C LEU A 187 2.73 -27.74 15.69
N SER A 188 2.95 -27.52 16.96
CA SER A 188 2.54 -26.42 17.81
C SER A 188 2.96 -25.06 17.27
N GLY A 189 2.06 -24.07 17.31
CA GLY A 189 2.38 -22.65 17.09
C GLY A 189 1.18 -21.83 16.68
N ASP A 190 0.54 -21.23 17.66
CA ASP A 190 -0.28 -20.01 17.65
C ASP A 190 -0.79 -19.53 16.28
N SER A 191 -1.96 -20.00 15.88
CA SER A 191 -2.73 -19.39 14.81
C SER A 191 -4.17 -19.27 15.28
N ASN A 192 -4.68 -18.05 15.31
CA ASN A 192 -6.09 -17.72 15.46
C ASN A 192 -6.90 -18.36 14.32
N ALA A 193 -7.05 -19.68 14.35
CA ALA A 193 -7.92 -20.40 13.46
C ALA A 193 -9.36 -20.05 13.84
N ILE A 194 -10.07 -19.39 12.94
CA ILE A 194 -11.51 -19.18 13.06
C ILE A 194 -12.16 -20.57 13.06
N VAL A 195 -12.47 -21.08 14.25
CA VAL A 195 -13.24 -22.30 14.40
C VAL A 195 -14.65 -22.02 13.87
N LEU A 196 -14.94 -22.49 12.67
CA LEU A 196 -16.30 -22.45 12.12
C LEU A 196 -17.18 -23.29 13.03
N ARG A 197 -17.95 -22.63 13.89
CA ARG A 197 -18.94 -23.31 14.74
C ARG A 197 -20.02 -23.95 13.86
N GLN A 198 -20.11 -25.26 13.86
CA GLN A 198 -21.22 -25.96 13.23
C GLN A 198 -22.53 -25.48 13.87
N ARG A 199 -23.50 -25.13 13.04
CA ARG A 199 -24.83 -24.76 13.56
C ARG A 199 -25.45 -25.92 14.33
N PRO A 200 -25.94 -25.67 15.55
CA PRO A 200 -26.55 -26.73 16.35
C PRO A 200 -27.84 -27.27 15.74
N VAL A 201 -28.51 -26.52 14.88
CA VAL A 201 -29.73 -26.93 14.18
C VAL A 201 -29.57 -26.60 12.67
N PRO A 202 -29.82 -27.60 11.79
CA PRO A 202 -29.82 -27.32 10.34
C PRO A 202 -30.91 -26.31 9.98
N LEU A 203 -30.61 -25.47 8.97
CA LEU A 203 -31.63 -24.56 8.44
C LEU A 203 -32.77 -25.37 7.82
N ALA A 204 -34.00 -24.97 8.11
CA ALA A 204 -35.16 -25.50 7.41
C ALA A 204 -35.03 -25.24 5.89
N SER A 205 -35.39 -26.22 5.08
CA SER A 205 -35.40 -26.06 3.64
C SER A 205 -36.27 -24.87 3.23
N ARG A 206 -35.73 -23.95 2.46
CA ARG A 206 -36.48 -22.82 1.87
C ARG A 206 -37.20 -23.21 0.57
N ILE A 207 -36.93 -24.41 0.07
CA ILE A 207 -37.54 -24.94 -1.15
C ILE A 207 -38.87 -25.53 -0.81
N SER A 208 -39.94 -25.04 -1.43
CA SER A 208 -41.26 -25.56 -1.30
C SER A 208 -41.39 -26.94 -1.98
N GLU A 209 -42.36 -27.75 -1.56
CA GLU A 209 -42.62 -29.05 -2.18
C GLU A 209 -42.94 -28.91 -3.67
N LYS A 210 -43.61 -27.83 -4.06
CA LYS A 210 -43.90 -27.51 -5.46
C LYS A 210 -42.66 -27.26 -6.31
N GLU A 211 -41.70 -26.55 -5.74
CA GLU A 211 -40.40 -26.27 -6.42
C GLU A 211 -39.56 -27.54 -6.51
N ARG A 212 -39.59 -28.38 -5.49
CA ARG A 212 -38.91 -29.70 -5.50
C ARG A 212 -39.51 -30.61 -6.57
N ALA A 213 -40.83 -30.73 -6.61
CA ALA A 213 -41.50 -31.52 -7.63
C ALA A 213 -41.22 -31.03 -9.05
N ALA A 214 -41.19 -29.69 -9.27
CA ALA A 214 -40.87 -29.12 -10.54
C ALA A 214 -39.39 -29.39 -10.97
N HIS A 215 -38.47 -29.33 -10.01
CA HIS A 215 -37.06 -29.67 -10.24
C HIS A 215 -36.93 -31.18 -10.62
N ASP A 216 -37.56 -32.07 -9.86
CA ASP A 216 -37.48 -33.52 -10.10
C ASP A 216 -38.05 -33.88 -11.46
N ALA A 217 -39.17 -33.26 -11.84
CA ALA A 217 -39.76 -33.43 -13.18
C ALA A 217 -38.81 -32.94 -14.30
N LEU A 218 -38.10 -31.82 -14.08
CA LEU A 218 -37.12 -31.32 -15.04
C LEU A 218 -35.92 -32.26 -15.17
N VAL A 219 -35.37 -32.71 -14.04
CA VAL A 219 -34.26 -33.68 -14.00
C VAL A 219 -34.63 -34.99 -14.68
N ALA A 220 -35.86 -35.50 -14.44
CA ALA A 220 -36.36 -36.69 -15.11
C ALA A 220 -36.45 -36.51 -16.65
N LYS A 221 -36.88 -35.32 -17.11
CA LYS A 221 -36.97 -34.99 -18.52
C LYS A 221 -35.59 -34.88 -19.22
N MET A 222 -34.55 -34.49 -18.47
CA MET A 222 -33.17 -34.42 -18.97
C MET A 222 -32.51 -35.81 -19.10
N GLY A 223 -33.07 -36.86 -18.53
CA GLY A 223 -32.58 -38.23 -18.62
C GLY A 223 -31.14 -38.37 -18.10
N ASP A 224 -30.34 -39.19 -18.77
CA ASP A 224 -28.96 -39.50 -18.34
C ASP A 224 -27.96 -38.33 -18.50
N LYS A 225 -28.37 -37.26 -19.17
CA LYS A 225 -27.58 -36.03 -19.30
C LYS A 225 -27.67 -35.12 -18.06
N ALA A 226 -28.53 -35.42 -17.11
CA ALA A 226 -28.70 -34.63 -15.90
C ALA A 226 -27.49 -34.80 -14.96
N ILE A 227 -26.70 -33.75 -14.81
CA ILE A 227 -25.53 -33.70 -13.90
C ILE A 227 -25.91 -34.05 -12.46
N TRP A 228 -27.11 -33.65 -12.01
CA TRP A 228 -27.59 -33.87 -10.65
C TRP A 228 -27.71 -35.37 -10.28
N LYS A 229 -27.92 -36.27 -11.25
CA LYS A 229 -27.91 -37.71 -11.00
C LYS A 229 -26.58 -38.23 -10.45
N LYS A 230 -25.48 -37.52 -10.65
CA LYS A 230 -24.14 -37.89 -10.13
C LYS A 230 -23.96 -37.55 -8.65
N TYR A 231 -24.82 -36.74 -8.08
CA TYR A 231 -24.70 -36.20 -6.71
C TYR A 231 -25.85 -36.60 -5.77
N VAL A 232 -26.77 -37.43 -6.24
CA VAL A 232 -27.83 -38.02 -5.38
C VAL A 232 -27.26 -39.31 -4.81
N ASN A 233 -26.77 -39.22 -3.57
CA ASN A 233 -26.55 -40.34 -2.67
C ASN A 233 -27.62 -40.28 -1.60
#